data_d364dfa3ef54535e3341f536102b1708
#
_entry.id   d364dfa3ef54535e3341f536102b1708
#
_cell.length_a   1.000
_cell.length_b   1.000
_cell.length_c   1.000
_cell.angle_alpha   90.00
_cell.angle_beta   90.00
_cell.angle_gamma   90.00
#
_symmetry.space_group_name_H-M   'P 1'
#
loop_
_entity.id
_entity.type
_entity.pdbx_description
1 polymer ?
#
loop_
_entity_poly.entity_id
_entity_poly.type
_entity_poly.pdbx_seq_one_letter_code
_entity_poly.pdbx_strand_id
1 'polypeptide(L)'
;MSKIVKVIGREIIDSRGNPTVEAEVYLEDGSFGRAAAPSGASTGSREALELRDGDKSRFGGKGVLKAVANVNGPIAKAIVGKCSCDQSGIDKIMIELDGTENKDKLGANAILAVSLAVAKAEAASRKVPLYKYIGELYGHKGKYVMPLPMMNILNGGKHADNNVDIQEFMIQPVGGKNIREALRIGAEVFHALASVLKKKGLSTGVGDEGGFAPNLKSNAEAFACIKEAVEKAGYEFGKDVTLAMDCASSEFYNSQKGLYELKGEGKSFTSHEFTDYLANLVNEYPIVSIEDGQNESDWDGFKYQTEKLGSHVQLVGDDLFVTNTKILAEGIKKGIANSILIKFNQIGSLTETLNAIKMAHDAGYTAVVSHRSGETEDTTIADLAVGTSCGQIKTGSMSRSDRIAKYNQLILSLIHI
;
A
#
# COMPACT_ATOMS: atom_id res chain seq x y z
N MET A 1 -26.80 17.94 -7.07
CA MET A 1 -26.00 16.97 -7.83
C MET A 1 -25.29 17.75 -8.91
N SER A 2 -23.95 17.83 -8.82
CA SER A 2 -23.14 18.66 -9.70
C SER A 2 -22.58 17.84 -10.87
N LYS A 3 -22.51 18.46 -12.05
CA LYS A 3 -21.95 17.80 -13.26
C LYS A 3 -20.48 18.11 -13.39
N ILE A 4 -19.74 17.16 -13.96
CA ILE A 4 -18.35 17.36 -14.36
C ILE A 4 -18.34 18.31 -15.57
N VAL A 5 -17.64 19.46 -15.44
CA VAL A 5 -17.53 20.44 -16.54
C VAL A 5 -16.14 20.42 -17.17
N LYS A 6 -15.10 19.95 -16.46
CA LYS A 6 -13.75 19.92 -16.98
C LYS A 6 -12.92 18.83 -16.29
N VAL A 7 -12.02 18.20 -17.06
CA VAL A 7 -11.02 17.26 -16.59
C VAL A 7 -9.66 17.67 -17.15
N ILE A 8 -8.64 17.73 -16.30
CA ILE A 8 -7.27 18.09 -16.68
C ILE A 8 -6.32 17.04 -16.14
N GLY A 9 -5.50 16.45 -17.00
CA GLY A 9 -4.38 15.58 -16.60
C GLY A 9 -3.05 16.31 -16.78
N ARG A 10 -2.11 16.02 -15.92
CA ARG A 10 -0.73 16.50 -16.01
C ARG A 10 0.27 15.43 -15.55
N GLU A 11 1.50 15.57 -16.02
CA GLU A 11 2.66 14.84 -15.52
C GLU A 11 3.23 15.59 -14.31
N ILE A 12 3.41 14.90 -13.18
CA ILE A 12 4.08 15.42 -11.98
C ILE A 12 5.22 14.48 -11.60
N ILE A 13 6.00 14.84 -10.59
CA ILE A 13 7.17 14.04 -10.13
C ILE A 13 6.83 13.37 -8.80
N ASP A 14 7.10 12.08 -8.69
CA ASP A 14 6.92 11.28 -7.48
C ASP A 14 8.12 11.39 -6.51
N SER A 15 8.00 10.75 -5.35
CA SER A 15 9.01 10.73 -4.28
C SER A 15 10.36 10.11 -4.67
N ARG A 16 10.41 9.38 -5.79
CA ARG A 16 11.64 8.80 -6.36
C ARG A 16 12.21 9.60 -7.53
N GLY A 17 11.62 10.76 -7.85
CA GLY A 17 12.03 11.57 -9.00
C GLY A 17 11.55 11.02 -10.35
N ASN A 18 10.59 10.10 -10.36
CA ASN A 18 9.98 9.60 -11.59
C ASN A 18 8.67 10.32 -11.89
N PRO A 19 8.29 10.48 -13.17
CA PRO A 19 7.01 11.06 -13.52
C PRO A 19 5.83 10.14 -13.15
N THR A 20 4.71 10.76 -12.76
CA THR A 20 3.42 10.11 -12.56
C THR A 20 2.26 11.01 -13.00
N VAL A 21 1.04 10.45 -13.03
CA VAL A 21 -0.16 11.14 -13.51
C VAL A 21 -0.89 11.78 -12.34
N GLU A 22 -1.21 13.07 -12.50
CA GLU A 22 -2.17 13.78 -11.65
C GLU A 22 -3.35 14.24 -12.50
N ALA A 23 -4.57 14.14 -11.96
CA ALA A 23 -5.79 14.64 -12.60
C ALA A 23 -6.52 15.65 -11.71
N GLU A 24 -7.15 16.63 -12.34
CA GLU A 24 -8.13 17.53 -11.73
C GLU A 24 -9.48 17.37 -12.40
N VAL A 25 -10.53 17.34 -11.61
CA VAL A 25 -11.93 17.30 -12.03
C VAL A 25 -12.66 18.51 -11.45
N TYR A 26 -13.27 19.31 -12.30
CA TYR A 26 -14.04 20.51 -11.96
C TYR A 26 -15.53 20.26 -12.15
N LEU A 27 -16.32 20.74 -11.21
CA LEU A 27 -17.76 20.60 -11.20
C LEU A 27 -18.47 21.94 -11.52
N GLU A 28 -19.72 21.85 -11.94
CA GLU A 28 -20.58 22.98 -12.34
C GLU A 28 -20.78 24.00 -11.20
N ASP A 29 -20.76 23.55 -9.94
CA ASP A 29 -20.90 24.39 -8.76
C ASP A 29 -19.59 25.09 -8.33
N GLY A 30 -18.50 24.93 -9.08
CA GLY A 30 -17.19 25.48 -8.81
C GLY A 30 -16.30 24.61 -7.92
N SER A 31 -16.82 23.50 -7.39
CA SER A 31 -16.02 22.54 -6.64
C SER A 31 -15.03 21.81 -7.54
N PHE A 32 -13.89 21.40 -6.99
CA PHE A 32 -12.93 20.61 -7.74
C PHE A 32 -12.25 19.56 -6.84
N GLY A 33 -11.72 18.52 -7.46
CA GLY A 33 -10.88 17.51 -6.82
C GLY A 33 -9.62 17.29 -7.63
N ARG A 34 -8.51 17.04 -6.94
CA ARG A 34 -7.20 16.73 -7.52
C ARG A 34 -6.61 15.49 -6.87
N ALA A 35 -6.14 14.56 -7.69
CA ALA A 35 -5.54 13.33 -7.21
C ALA A 35 -4.40 12.86 -8.11
N ALA A 36 -3.40 12.21 -7.51
CA ALA A 36 -2.26 11.64 -8.20
C ALA A 36 -2.23 10.12 -8.04
N ALA A 37 -1.79 9.42 -9.09
CA ALA A 37 -1.57 7.98 -9.04
C ALA A 37 -0.17 7.68 -8.50
N PRO A 38 -0.01 6.77 -7.50
CA PRO A 38 1.30 6.32 -7.05
C PRO A 38 1.89 5.28 -8.00
N SER A 39 3.17 4.93 -7.81
CA SER A 39 3.91 4.00 -8.66
C SER A 39 4.74 3.00 -7.84
N GLY A 40 4.72 1.72 -8.18
CA GLY A 40 5.48 0.68 -7.49
C GLY A 40 6.95 0.58 -7.96
N ALA A 41 7.83 0.07 -7.08
CA ALA A 41 9.18 -0.41 -7.43
C ALA A 41 9.15 -1.93 -7.63
N SER A 42 8.60 -2.66 -6.67
CA SER A 42 8.21 -4.06 -6.79
C SER A 42 6.76 -4.11 -7.27
N THR A 43 6.45 -4.90 -8.29
CA THR A 43 5.13 -4.98 -8.90
C THR A 43 4.76 -6.43 -9.16
N GLY A 44 3.57 -6.83 -8.72
CA GLY A 44 2.99 -8.13 -9.06
C GLY A 44 2.77 -8.27 -10.57
N SER A 45 3.04 -9.45 -11.09
CA SER A 45 2.91 -9.70 -12.55
C SER A 45 1.50 -9.55 -13.10
N ARG A 46 0.51 -9.52 -12.22
CA ARG A 46 -0.93 -9.44 -12.53
C ARG A 46 -1.56 -8.08 -12.22
N GLU A 47 -0.75 -7.07 -11.89
CA GLU A 47 -1.24 -5.71 -11.69
C GLU A 47 -1.80 -5.12 -12.99
N ALA A 48 -2.78 -4.21 -12.87
CA ALA A 48 -3.21 -3.38 -13.99
C ALA A 48 -2.06 -2.50 -14.50
N LEU A 49 -2.05 -2.23 -15.80
CA LEU A 49 -0.92 -1.58 -16.49
C LEU A 49 -0.75 -0.12 -16.07
N GLU A 50 0.39 0.21 -15.51
CA GLU A 50 0.87 1.59 -15.42
C GLU A 50 1.42 2.01 -16.78
N LEU A 51 0.68 2.85 -17.52
CA LEU A 51 1.05 3.24 -18.86
C LEU A 51 2.23 4.23 -18.84
N ARG A 52 3.35 3.80 -19.41
CA ARG A 52 4.57 4.58 -19.61
C ARG A 52 4.82 4.84 -21.08
N ASP A 53 5.49 5.97 -21.40
CA ASP A 53 5.74 6.39 -22.79
C ASP A 53 6.73 5.46 -23.52
N GLY A 54 7.71 4.90 -22.81
CA GLY A 54 8.77 4.09 -23.37
C GLY A 54 9.84 4.89 -24.14
N ASP A 55 9.68 6.20 -24.25
CA ASP A 55 10.63 7.10 -24.91
C ASP A 55 11.87 7.30 -24.05
N LYS A 56 12.96 6.66 -24.43
CA LYS A 56 14.25 6.70 -23.70
C LYS A 56 14.86 8.10 -23.62
N SER A 57 14.48 9.04 -24.49
CA SER A 57 14.97 10.42 -24.47
C SER A 57 14.35 11.26 -23.34
N ARG A 58 13.22 10.79 -22.75
CA ARG A 58 12.55 11.45 -21.63
C ARG A 58 12.46 10.51 -20.44
N PHE A 59 12.95 10.94 -19.27
CA PHE A 59 12.93 10.18 -18.02
C PHE A 59 13.38 8.71 -18.16
N GLY A 60 14.30 8.41 -19.09
CA GLY A 60 14.77 7.07 -19.35
C GLY A 60 13.66 6.08 -19.83
N GLY A 61 12.59 6.58 -20.40
CA GLY A 61 11.42 5.80 -20.85
C GLY A 61 10.25 5.79 -19.87
N LYS A 62 10.40 6.42 -18.68
CA LYS A 62 9.37 6.40 -17.63
C LYS A 62 8.34 7.54 -17.74
N GLY A 63 8.39 8.38 -18.80
CA GLY A 63 7.41 9.44 -19.03
C GLY A 63 5.97 8.92 -19.04
N VAL A 64 4.98 9.80 -18.76
CA VAL A 64 3.56 9.43 -18.69
C VAL A 64 2.66 10.32 -19.58
N LEU A 65 3.24 10.95 -20.59
CA LEU A 65 2.48 11.84 -21.48
C LEU A 65 1.37 11.13 -22.25
N LYS A 66 1.52 9.84 -22.60
CA LYS A 66 0.45 9.03 -23.22
C LYS A 66 -0.73 8.88 -22.25
N ALA A 67 -0.49 8.58 -20.99
CA ALA A 67 -1.53 8.50 -19.97
C ALA A 67 -2.19 9.86 -19.74
N VAL A 68 -1.40 10.94 -19.68
CA VAL A 68 -1.90 12.33 -19.59
C VAL A 68 -2.76 12.68 -20.80
N ALA A 69 -2.36 12.32 -22.01
CA ALA A 69 -3.17 12.52 -23.22
C ALA A 69 -4.49 11.76 -23.17
N ASN A 70 -4.50 10.55 -22.59
CA ASN A 70 -5.72 9.77 -22.38
C ASN A 70 -6.66 10.46 -21.37
N VAL A 71 -6.14 11.07 -20.31
CA VAL A 71 -6.96 11.88 -19.38
C VAL A 71 -7.58 13.08 -20.10
N ASN A 72 -6.76 13.86 -20.82
CA ASN A 72 -7.18 15.11 -21.46
C ASN A 72 -8.05 14.89 -22.73
N GLY A 73 -7.99 13.71 -23.30
CA GLY A 73 -8.69 13.34 -24.53
C GLY A 73 -9.89 12.41 -24.30
N PRO A 74 -9.74 11.10 -24.52
CA PRO A 74 -10.86 10.15 -24.50
C PRO A 74 -11.59 10.10 -23.15
N ILE A 75 -10.88 10.12 -22.02
CA ILE A 75 -11.50 10.07 -20.68
C ILE A 75 -12.32 11.34 -20.44
N ALA A 76 -11.73 12.52 -20.60
CA ALA A 76 -12.43 13.80 -20.41
C ALA A 76 -13.69 13.87 -21.29
N LYS A 77 -13.58 13.48 -22.57
CA LYS A 77 -14.71 13.46 -23.51
C LYS A 77 -15.84 12.55 -23.06
N ALA A 78 -15.53 11.42 -22.43
CA ALA A 78 -16.52 10.43 -22.00
C ALA A 78 -17.27 10.83 -20.74
N ILE A 79 -16.63 11.54 -19.80
CA ILE A 79 -17.20 11.81 -18.48
C ILE A 79 -17.66 13.26 -18.25
N VAL A 80 -17.24 14.23 -19.07
CA VAL A 80 -17.78 15.59 -19.01
C VAL A 80 -19.29 15.56 -19.26
N GLY A 81 -20.04 16.30 -18.44
CA GLY A 81 -21.51 16.30 -18.43
C GLY A 81 -22.15 15.21 -17.56
N LYS A 82 -21.37 14.23 -17.05
CA LYS A 82 -21.87 13.22 -16.12
C LYS A 82 -21.99 13.79 -14.70
N CYS A 83 -22.88 13.18 -13.87
CA CYS A 83 -22.99 13.52 -12.46
C CYS A 83 -21.79 12.98 -11.68
N SER A 84 -21.09 13.83 -10.92
CA SER A 84 -19.99 13.42 -10.03
C SER A 84 -20.44 12.50 -8.89
N CYS A 85 -21.74 12.50 -8.57
CA CYS A 85 -22.33 11.65 -7.54
C CYS A 85 -22.41 10.16 -7.92
N ASP A 86 -22.23 9.83 -9.20
CA ASP A 86 -22.26 8.45 -9.69
C ASP A 86 -20.83 7.91 -9.91
N GLN A 87 -20.09 7.75 -8.82
CA GLN A 87 -18.71 7.26 -8.84
C GLN A 87 -18.59 5.94 -9.59
N SER A 88 -19.46 4.97 -9.30
CA SER A 88 -19.41 3.65 -9.93
C SER A 88 -19.73 3.71 -11.43
N GLY A 89 -20.66 4.54 -11.82
CA GLY A 89 -20.96 4.75 -13.24
C GLY A 89 -19.83 5.42 -14.00
N ILE A 90 -19.15 6.40 -13.39
CA ILE A 90 -17.99 7.07 -13.99
C ILE A 90 -16.81 6.09 -14.14
N ASP A 91 -16.49 5.33 -13.08
CA ASP A 91 -15.45 4.31 -13.15
C ASP A 91 -15.75 3.26 -14.22
N LYS A 92 -17.01 2.80 -14.30
CA LYS A 92 -17.46 1.87 -15.32
C LYS A 92 -17.29 2.43 -16.74
N ILE A 93 -17.65 3.70 -16.98
CA ILE A 93 -17.45 4.35 -18.29
C ILE A 93 -15.97 4.32 -18.68
N MET A 94 -15.05 4.63 -17.78
CA MET A 94 -13.61 4.62 -18.07
C MET A 94 -13.07 3.21 -18.33
N ILE A 95 -13.52 2.22 -17.56
CA ILE A 95 -13.13 0.81 -17.72
C ILE A 95 -13.65 0.27 -19.06
N GLU A 96 -14.89 0.53 -19.42
CA GLU A 96 -15.47 0.12 -20.70
C GLU A 96 -14.83 0.85 -21.90
N LEU A 97 -14.42 2.10 -21.73
CA LEU A 97 -13.68 2.87 -22.75
C LEU A 97 -12.28 2.29 -23.00
N ASP A 98 -11.62 1.80 -21.96
CA ASP A 98 -10.38 1.03 -22.09
C ASP A 98 -10.64 -0.30 -22.83
N GLY A 99 -11.58 -1.08 -22.34
CA GLY A 99 -12.05 -2.33 -22.95
C GLY A 99 -11.07 -3.49 -22.87
N THR A 100 -9.95 -3.35 -22.12
CA THR A 100 -8.98 -4.43 -21.87
C THR A 100 -9.05 -4.89 -20.42
N GLU A 101 -8.60 -6.12 -20.14
CA GLU A 101 -8.64 -6.67 -18.78
C GLU A 101 -7.70 -5.92 -17.83
N ASN A 102 -6.51 -5.55 -18.30
CA ASN A 102 -5.44 -4.93 -17.51
C ASN A 102 -5.35 -3.41 -17.69
N LYS A 103 -6.36 -2.76 -18.34
CA LYS A 103 -6.33 -1.32 -18.62
C LYS A 103 -5.14 -0.89 -19.51
N ASP A 104 -4.80 -1.74 -20.50
CA ASP A 104 -3.61 -1.58 -21.37
C ASP A 104 -3.72 -0.39 -22.34
N LYS A 105 -4.96 0.02 -22.68
CA LYS A 105 -5.20 1.07 -23.67
C LYS A 105 -5.11 2.48 -23.10
N LEU A 106 -5.75 2.72 -21.96
CA LEU A 106 -5.78 4.05 -21.33
C LEU A 106 -4.74 4.20 -20.24
N GLY A 107 -4.39 3.10 -19.57
CA GLY A 107 -3.52 3.05 -18.43
C GLY A 107 -4.28 3.11 -17.09
N ALA A 108 -3.97 2.20 -16.18
CA ALA A 108 -4.54 2.21 -14.83
C ALA A 108 -4.23 3.51 -14.08
N ASN A 109 -3.04 4.09 -14.29
CA ASN A 109 -2.63 5.37 -13.73
C ASN A 109 -3.52 6.54 -14.19
N ALA A 110 -3.90 6.58 -15.47
CA ALA A 110 -4.80 7.60 -16.00
C ALA A 110 -6.22 7.44 -15.42
N ILE A 111 -6.76 6.22 -15.42
CA ILE A 111 -8.10 5.93 -14.90
C ILE A 111 -8.18 6.21 -13.41
N LEU A 112 -7.19 5.77 -12.63
CA LEU A 112 -7.15 5.97 -11.19
C LEU A 112 -7.10 7.44 -10.79
N ALA A 113 -6.19 8.22 -11.40
CA ALA A 113 -6.06 9.64 -11.09
C ALA A 113 -7.41 10.37 -11.27
N VAL A 114 -8.14 10.07 -12.34
CA VAL A 114 -9.47 10.65 -12.59
C VAL A 114 -10.51 10.12 -11.61
N SER A 115 -10.55 8.81 -11.35
CA SER A 115 -11.49 8.20 -10.42
C SER A 115 -11.40 8.83 -9.02
N LEU A 116 -10.17 8.99 -8.49
CA LEU A 116 -9.94 9.63 -7.20
C LEU A 116 -10.25 11.15 -7.22
N ALA A 117 -9.93 11.84 -8.31
CA ALA A 117 -10.25 13.26 -8.47
C ALA A 117 -11.76 13.52 -8.48
N VAL A 118 -12.55 12.64 -9.11
CA VAL A 118 -14.03 12.69 -9.07
C VAL A 118 -14.53 12.55 -7.63
N ALA A 119 -14.05 11.57 -6.88
CA ALA A 119 -14.45 11.37 -5.49
C ALA A 119 -14.14 12.60 -4.62
N LYS A 120 -12.96 13.20 -4.79
CA LYS A 120 -12.58 14.44 -4.08
C LYS A 120 -13.45 15.64 -4.50
N ALA A 121 -13.77 15.78 -5.77
CA ALA A 121 -14.63 16.84 -6.27
C ALA A 121 -16.05 16.72 -5.69
N GLU A 122 -16.62 15.52 -5.66
CA GLU A 122 -17.94 15.28 -5.09
C GLU A 122 -17.96 15.50 -3.56
N ALA A 123 -16.93 15.05 -2.83
CA ALA A 123 -16.81 15.34 -1.40
C ALA A 123 -16.75 16.86 -1.12
N ALA A 124 -16.01 17.61 -1.93
CA ALA A 124 -15.95 19.06 -1.86
C ALA A 124 -17.30 19.73 -2.17
N SER A 125 -17.99 19.28 -3.21
CA SER A 125 -19.35 19.74 -3.59
C SER A 125 -20.34 19.52 -2.44
N ARG A 126 -20.28 18.40 -1.77
CA ARG A 126 -21.11 18.07 -0.60
C ARG A 126 -20.65 18.73 0.71
N LYS A 127 -19.47 19.36 0.70
CA LYS A 127 -18.84 19.96 1.90
C LYS A 127 -18.66 18.94 3.03
N VAL A 128 -18.26 17.72 2.70
CA VAL A 128 -17.94 16.66 3.64
C VAL A 128 -16.49 16.23 3.50
N PRO A 129 -15.84 15.73 4.58
CA PRO A 129 -14.52 15.13 4.48
C PRO A 129 -14.52 13.94 3.51
N LEU A 130 -13.40 13.73 2.81
CA LEU A 130 -13.29 12.66 1.82
C LEU A 130 -13.56 11.27 2.41
N TYR A 131 -13.04 10.97 3.61
CA TYR A 131 -13.30 9.68 4.27
C TYR A 131 -14.78 9.41 4.47
N LYS A 132 -15.59 10.46 4.75
CA LYS A 132 -17.03 10.31 4.94
C LYS A 132 -17.73 9.98 3.62
N TYR A 133 -17.34 10.65 2.53
CA TYR A 133 -17.87 10.33 1.20
C TYR A 133 -17.47 8.90 0.75
N ILE A 134 -16.22 8.51 0.95
CA ILE A 134 -15.78 7.13 0.68
C ILE A 134 -16.58 6.13 1.53
N GLY A 135 -16.84 6.44 2.80
CA GLY A 135 -17.65 5.61 3.67
C GLY A 135 -19.09 5.43 3.16
N GLU A 136 -19.70 6.48 2.61
CA GLU A 136 -21.01 6.40 1.97
C GLU A 136 -20.98 5.49 0.74
N LEU A 137 -19.96 5.63 -0.13
CA LEU A 137 -19.76 4.75 -1.31
C LEU A 137 -19.56 3.28 -0.90
N TYR A 138 -18.82 3.05 0.17
CA TYR A 138 -18.57 1.71 0.72
C TYR A 138 -19.81 1.10 1.38
N GLY A 139 -20.78 1.93 1.73
CA GLY A 139 -21.98 1.51 2.50
C GLY A 139 -21.69 1.34 3.99
N HIS A 140 -20.68 2.08 4.51
CA HIS A 140 -20.33 2.05 5.92
C HIS A 140 -21.51 2.52 6.79
N LYS A 141 -21.77 1.76 7.85
CA LYS A 141 -22.81 2.07 8.85
C LYS A 141 -22.18 2.06 10.24
N GLY A 142 -22.33 3.15 10.96
CA GLY A 142 -21.84 3.25 12.33
C GLY A 142 -20.68 4.20 12.53
N LYS A 143 -19.86 3.95 13.55
CA LYS A 143 -18.69 4.76 13.86
C LYS A 143 -17.50 4.35 13.02
N TYR A 144 -16.76 5.32 12.50
CA TYR A 144 -15.48 5.07 11.82
C TYR A 144 -14.42 4.58 12.79
N VAL A 145 -13.56 3.69 12.30
CA VAL A 145 -12.41 3.17 13.04
C VAL A 145 -11.14 3.75 12.45
N MET A 146 -10.31 4.34 13.31
CA MET A 146 -8.99 4.80 12.90
C MET A 146 -8.08 3.60 12.66
N PRO A 147 -7.32 3.59 11.55
CA PRO A 147 -6.44 2.46 11.25
C PRO A 147 -5.23 2.42 12.18
N LEU A 148 -4.81 1.21 12.57
CA LEU A 148 -3.52 0.97 13.20
C LEU A 148 -2.43 1.15 12.14
N PRO A 149 -1.41 2.01 12.36
CA PRO A 149 -0.30 2.14 11.43
C PRO A 149 0.66 0.96 11.54
N MET A 150 1.08 0.44 10.38
CA MET A 150 2.17 -0.51 10.19
C MET A 150 3.34 0.28 9.59
N MET A 151 4.31 0.64 10.44
CA MET A 151 5.36 1.59 10.09
C MET A 151 6.63 0.85 9.67
N ASN A 152 7.00 0.94 8.40
CA ASN A 152 8.21 0.34 7.85
C ASN A 152 9.45 1.11 8.30
N ILE A 153 10.04 0.76 9.45
CA ILE A 153 11.17 1.50 10.06
C ILE A 153 12.55 0.98 9.66
N LEU A 154 12.64 -0.21 9.05
CA LEU A 154 13.86 -0.76 8.49
C LEU A 154 13.57 -1.43 7.15
N ASN A 155 14.36 -1.10 6.14
CA ASN A 155 14.17 -1.51 4.75
C ASN A 155 15.26 -2.50 4.30
N GLY A 156 14.85 -3.44 3.45
CA GLY A 156 15.72 -4.31 2.69
C GLY A 156 15.17 -4.54 1.27
N GLY A 157 15.53 -5.63 0.63
CA GLY A 157 15.02 -6.03 -0.68
C GLY A 157 15.12 -4.92 -1.73
N LYS A 158 14.05 -4.70 -2.47
CA LYS A 158 13.97 -3.64 -3.51
C LYS A 158 13.84 -2.22 -2.95
N HIS A 159 13.54 -2.08 -1.67
CA HIS A 159 13.35 -0.77 -1.03
C HIS A 159 14.65 -0.15 -0.48
N ALA A 160 15.77 -0.89 -0.54
CA ALA A 160 17.06 -0.43 -0.02
C ALA A 160 18.24 -1.01 -0.82
N ASP A 161 19.31 -0.23 -0.94
CA ASP A 161 20.60 -0.71 -1.47
C ASP A 161 21.45 -1.25 -0.32
N ASN A 162 21.09 -2.46 0.14
CA ASN A 162 21.79 -3.17 1.21
C ASN A 162 21.73 -4.70 0.99
N ASN A 163 22.20 -5.47 1.98
CA ASN A 163 22.27 -6.94 1.93
C ASN A 163 21.12 -7.67 2.65
N VAL A 164 20.06 -6.97 3.04
CA VAL A 164 18.93 -7.56 3.75
C VAL A 164 17.91 -8.09 2.74
N ASP A 165 17.55 -9.38 2.84
CA ASP A 165 16.68 -10.02 1.84
C ASP A 165 15.20 -9.67 2.02
N ILE A 166 14.67 -9.67 3.27
CA ILE A 166 13.30 -9.27 3.57
C ILE A 166 13.14 -7.77 3.32
N GLN A 167 12.06 -7.39 2.64
CA GLN A 167 11.88 -6.05 2.09
C GLN A 167 11.50 -5.01 3.14
N GLU A 168 10.63 -5.37 4.10
CA GLU A 168 10.14 -4.43 5.11
C GLU A 168 10.05 -5.06 6.49
N PHE A 169 10.55 -4.30 7.48
CA PHE A 169 10.43 -4.61 8.90
C PHE A 169 9.62 -3.50 9.55
N MET A 170 8.41 -3.83 9.97
CA MET A 170 7.44 -2.87 10.45
C MET A 170 7.20 -2.99 11.95
N ILE A 171 6.95 -1.84 12.59
CA ILE A 171 6.37 -1.78 13.92
C ILE A 171 4.89 -1.45 13.85
N GLN A 172 4.13 -1.99 14.79
CA GLN A 172 2.73 -1.68 15.02
C GLN A 172 2.59 -1.16 16.46
N PRO A 173 2.38 0.16 16.66
CA PRO A 173 2.30 0.76 17.99
C PRO A 173 0.92 0.54 18.63
N VAL A 174 0.64 -0.71 19.01
CA VAL A 174 -0.66 -1.17 19.55
C VAL A 174 -0.97 -0.61 20.95
N GLY A 175 0.05 -0.17 21.70
CA GLY A 175 -0.12 0.48 23.01
C GLY A 175 -0.69 1.91 22.93
N GLY A 176 -0.77 2.50 21.74
CA GLY A 176 -1.33 3.84 21.53
C GLY A 176 -2.85 3.86 21.69
N LYS A 177 -3.36 4.65 22.62
CA LYS A 177 -4.80 4.79 22.88
C LYS A 177 -5.60 5.41 21.71
N ASN A 178 -4.94 6.08 20.81
CA ASN A 178 -5.48 6.69 19.60
C ASN A 178 -4.36 6.90 18.58
N ILE A 179 -4.70 7.37 17.37
CA ILE A 179 -3.72 7.55 16.30
C ILE A 179 -2.57 8.51 16.67
N ARG A 180 -2.82 9.58 17.43
CA ARG A 180 -1.76 10.52 17.86
C ARG A 180 -0.73 9.83 18.75
N GLU A 181 -1.21 9.03 19.71
CA GLU A 181 -0.32 8.27 20.61
C GLU A 181 0.42 7.17 19.82
N ALA A 182 -0.23 6.48 18.89
CA ALA A 182 0.42 5.51 18.01
C ALA A 182 1.54 6.16 17.19
N LEU A 183 1.30 7.34 16.61
CA LEU A 183 2.32 8.10 15.87
C LEU A 183 3.46 8.58 16.77
N ARG A 184 3.16 9.01 18.01
CA ARG A 184 4.19 9.38 19.00
C ARG A 184 5.10 8.19 19.31
N ILE A 185 4.53 7.04 19.65
CA ILE A 185 5.29 5.79 19.90
C ILE A 185 6.17 5.47 18.68
N GLY A 186 5.61 5.51 17.48
CA GLY A 186 6.33 5.25 16.24
C GLY A 186 7.52 6.19 16.04
N ALA A 187 7.33 7.50 16.26
CA ALA A 187 8.38 8.50 16.13
C ALA A 187 9.50 8.30 17.17
N GLU A 188 9.15 8.04 18.43
CA GLU A 188 10.11 7.81 19.50
C GLU A 188 10.93 6.54 19.26
N VAL A 189 10.30 5.45 18.80
CA VAL A 189 11.00 4.21 18.40
C VAL A 189 11.89 4.44 17.18
N PHE A 190 11.43 5.20 16.19
CA PHE A 190 12.23 5.54 15.00
C PHE A 190 13.52 6.29 15.38
N HIS A 191 13.44 7.30 16.26
CA HIS A 191 14.62 8.02 16.74
C HIS A 191 15.52 7.17 17.62
N ALA A 192 14.95 6.29 18.45
CA ALA A 192 15.70 5.33 19.23
C ALA A 192 16.47 4.36 18.34
N LEU A 193 15.85 3.87 17.25
CA LEU A 193 16.49 2.98 16.27
C LEU A 193 17.68 3.68 15.59
N ALA A 194 17.55 4.94 15.18
CA ALA A 194 18.67 5.70 14.65
C ALA A 194 19.86 5.72 15.63
N SER A 195 19.58 5.90 16.93
CA SER A 195 20.59 5.89 17.99
C SER A 195 21.24 4.50 18.18
N VAL A 196 20.44 3.42 18.11
CA VAL A 196 20.93 2.03 18.19
C VAL A 196 21.85 1.72 17.02
N LEU A 197 21.43 2.04 15.80
CA LEU A 197 22.23 1.81 14.57
C LEU A 197 23.55 2.58 14.62
N LYS A 198 23.54 3.87 15.00
CA LYS A 198 24.76 4.68 15.16
C LYS A 198 25.73 4.08 16.18
N LYS A 199 25.23 3.62 17.34
CA LYS A 199 26.05 2.97 18.37
C LYS A 199 26.71 1.69 17.86
N LYS A 200 26.06 0.97 16.94
CA LYS A 200 26.59 -0.23 16.28
C LYS A 200 27.49 0.09 15.08
N GLY A 201 27.70 1.36 14.73
CA GLY A 201 28.47 1.77 13.54
C GLY A 201 27.75 1.50 12.22
N LEU A 202 26.43 1.35 12.25
CA LEU A 202 25.58 1.05 11.09
C LEU A 202 25.02 2.32 10.47
N SER A 203 24.68 2.25 9.17
CA SER A 203 24.09 3.36 8.41
C SER A 203 22.71 3.76 8.97
N THR A 204 22.45 5.05 9.00
CA THR A 204 21.13 5.64 9.23
C THR A 204 20.58 6.34 7.98
N GLY A 205 21.14 6.06 6.81
CA GLY A 205 20.52 6.40 5.53
C GLY A 205 19.18 5.67 5.39
N VAL A 206 18.22 6.32 4.71
CA VAL A 206 16.87 5.78 4.57
C VAL A 206 16.61 5.27 3.15
N GLY A 207 15.77 4.24 3.04
CA GLY A 207 15.26 3.71 1.79
C GLY A 207 14.09 4.53 1.23
N ASP A 208 13.47 4.02 0.18
CA ASP A 208 12.39 4.69 -0.55
C ASP A 208 11.17 5.03 0.34
N GLU A 209 10.92 4.22 1.35
CA GLU A 209 9.78 4.37 2.25
C GLU A 209 10.10 5.05 3.59
N GLY A 210 11.32 5.57 3.72
CA GLY A 210 11.75 6.35 4.88
C GLY A 210 12.27 5.53 6.06
N GLY A 211 12.30 4.20 5.98
CA GLY A 211 12.94 3.31 6.95
C GLY A 211 14.46 3.30 6.78
N PHE A 212 15.20 2.99 7.84
CA PHE A 212 16.66 2.89 7.77
C PHE A 212 17.09 1.69 6.90
N ALA A 213 18.22 1.81 6.23
CA ALA A 213 18.71 0.82 5.28
C ALA A 213 20.15 0.37 5.60
N PRO A 214 20.44 -0.15 6.81
CA PRO A 214 21.77 -0.65 7.15
C PRO A 214 22.07 -1.99 6.46
N ASN A 215 23.36 -2.32 6.31
CA ASN A 215 23.78 -3.70 6.10
C ASN A 215 23.71 -4.46 7.42
N LEU A 216 23.10 -5.64 7.43
CA LEU A 216 22.94 -6.49 8.59
C LEU A 216 23.42 -7.92 8.30
N LYS A 217 23.68 -8.71 9.35
CA LYS A 217 24.15 -10.10 9.22
C LYS A 217 23.03 -11.07 8.88
N SER A 218 21.80 -10.72 9.24
CA SER A 218 20.62 -11.55 9.03
C SER A 218 19.33 -10.74 9.16
N ASN A 219 18.22 -11.30 8.70
CA ASN A 219 16.88 -10.75 8.94
C ASN A 219 16.54 -10.71 10.46
N ALA A 220 16.99 -11.69 11.23
CA ALA A 220 16.81 -11.70 12.70
C ALA A 220 17.54 -10.52 13.38
N GLU A 221 18.71 -10.09 12.88
CA GLU A 221 19.41 -8.91 13.42
C GLU A 221 18.59 -7.62 13.24
N ALA A 222 17.78 -7.52 12.17
CA ALA A 222 16.88 -6.39 11.98
C ALA A 222 15.85 -6.32 13.14
N PHE A 223 15.20 -7.42 13.45
CA PHE A 223 14.26 -7.49 14.58
C PHE A 223 14.94 -7.26 15.93
N ALA A 224 16.17 -7.75 16.11
CA ALA A 224 16.93 -7.50 17.33
C ALA A 224 17.27 -6.00 17.52
N CYS A 225 17.63 -5.30 16.44
CA CYS A 225 17.82 -3.84 16.47
C CYS A 225 16.52 -3.08 16.79
N ILE A 226 15.40 -3.52 16.24
CA ILE A 226 14.08 -2.93 16.52
C ILE A 226 13.69 -3.17 17.99
N LYS A 227 13.90 -4.39 18.52
CA LYS A 227 13.66 -4.70 19.94
C LYS A 227 14.45 -3.76 20.84
N GLU A 228 15.77 -3.63 20.61
CA GLU A 228 16.63 -2.71 21.37
C GLU A 228 16.12 -1.26 21.30
N ALA A 229 15.61 -0.84 20.14
CA ALA A 229 15.05 0.50 19.96
C ALA A 229 13.74 0.71 20.73
N VAL A 230 12.83 -0.26 20.71
CA VAL A 230 11.55 -0.22 21.44
C VAL A 230 11.80 -0.11 22.96
N GLU A 231 12.66 -0.99 23.49
CA GLU A 231 13.05 -0.99 24.91
C GLU A 231 13.77 0.31 25.31
N LYS A 232 14.67 0.82 24.45
CA LYS A 232 15.34 2.11 24.65
C LYS A 232 14.39 3.30 24.66
N ALA A 233 13.33 3.25 23.86
CA ALA A 233 12.28 4.27 23.85
C ALA A 233 11.35 4.19 25.08
N GLY A 234 11.50 3.18 25.94
CA GLY A 234 10.72 3.00 27.15
C GLY A 234 9.41 2.25 26.97
N TYR A 235 9.26 1.51 25.87
CA TYR A 235 8.07 0.71 25.56
C TYR A 235 8.31 -0.78 25.79
N GLU A 236 7.23 -1.51 26.11
CA GLU A 236 7.25 -2.96 26.30
C GLU A 236 7.12 -3.67 24.95
N PHE A 237 8.19 -4.38 24.54
CA PHE A 237 8.23 -5.12 23.29
C PHE A 237 7.25 -6.31 23.32
N GLY A 238 6.39 -6.41 22.31
CA GLY A 238 5.32 -7.40 22.21
C GLY A 238 4.00 -6.99 22.88
N LYS A 239 3.97 -5.89 23.64
CA LYS A 239 2.76 -5.39 24.30
C LYS A 239 2.38 -3.98 23.83
N ASP A 240 3.32 -3.02 23.89
CA ASP A 240 3.09 -1.67 23.37
C ASP A 240 3.39 -1.59 21.87
N VAL A 241 4.36 -2.40 21.42
CA VAL A 241 4.79 -2.47 20.02
C VAL A 241 4.91 -3.92 19.60
N THR A 242 4.10 -4.33 18.63
CA THR A 242 4.22 -5.60 17.91
C THR A 242 4.91 -5.39 16.57
N LEU A 243 5.21 -6.47 15.87
CA LEU A 243 5.94 -6.44 14.60
C LEU A 243 5.11 -6.97 13.44
N ALA A 244 5.41 -6.46 12.27
CA ALA A 244 4.98 -7.00 10.99
C ALA A 244 6.16 -7.02 10.02
N MET A 245 6.07 -7.84 8.99
CA MET A 245 7.06 -7.86 7.90
C MET A 245 6.40 -8.05 6.55
N ASP A 246 7.04 -7.52 5.53
CA ASP A 246 6.78 -7.83 4.12
C ASP A 246 8.00 -8.56 3.57
N CYS A 247 7.82 -9.82 3.23
CA CYS A 247 8.89 -10.63 2.68
C CYS A 247 9.17 -10.29 1.21
N ALA A 248 8.15 -9.90 0.46
CA ALA A 248 8.19 -9.75 -0.99
C ALA A 248 8.90 -10.95 -1.66
N SER A 249 8.48 -12.16 -1.28
CA SER A 249 9.23 -13.40 -1.53
C SER A 249 9.42 -13.72 -3.02
N SER A 250 8.62 -13.15 -3.89
CA SER A 250 8.80 -13.25 -5.35
C SER A 250 10.14 -12.70 -5.83
N GLU A 251 10.73 -11.74 -5.11
CA GLU A 251 11.99 -11.09 -5.47
C GLU A 251 13.23 -11.99 -5.28
N PHE A 252 13.16 -12.96 -4.39
CA PHE A 252 14.25 -13.91 -4.14
C PHE A 252 13.87 -15.37 -4.41
N TYR A 253 12.73 -15.59 -5.08
CA TYR A 253 12.34 -16.92 -5.56
C TYR A 253 13.01 -17.26 -6.89
N ASN A 254 13.77 -18.33 -6.89
CA ASN A 254 14.38 -18.89 -8.09
C ASN A 254 13.46 -19.94 -8.73
N SER A 255 12.72 -19.55 -9.77
CA SER A 255 11.74 -20.43 -10.43
C SER A 255 12.36 -21.65 -11.10
N GLN A 256 13.64 -21.58 -11.54
CA GLN A 256 14.31 -22.72 -12.17
C GLN A 256 14.68 -23.82 -11.16
N LYS A 257 14.98 -23.39 -9.91
CA LYS A 257 15.36 -24.33 -8.83
C LYS A 257 14.17 -24.67 -7.92
N GLY A 258 13.09 -23.88 -7.95
CA GLY A 258 11.99 -24.00 -7.00
C GLY A 258 12.40 -23.63 -5.57
N LEU A 259 13.32 -22.69 -5.40
CA LEU A 259 13.92 -22.34 -4.11
C LEU A 259 13.81 -20.85 -3.81
N TYR A 260 13.61 -20.51 -2.55
CA TYR A 260 13.75 -19.19 -1.98
C TYR A 260 15.21 -18.98 -1.56
N GLU A 261 15.91 -18.07 -2.25
CA GLU A 261 17.36 -17.84 -2.07
C GLU A 261 17.62 -16.55 -1.28
N LEU A 262 17.82 -16.66 0.03
CA LEU A 262 18.22 -15.54 0.88
C LEU A 262 19.74 -15.31 0.75
N LYS A 263 20.10 -14.44 -0.19
CA LYS A 263 21.51 -14.18 -0.54
C LYS A 263 22.28 -13.53 0.59
N GLY A 264 21.64 -12.62 1.33
CA GLY A 264 22.24 -11.92 2.47
C GLY A 264 22.60 -12.87 3.62
N GLU A 265 21.87 -13.97 3.78
CA GLU A 265 22.14 -15.01 4.78
C GLU A 265 22.88 -16.23 4.20
N GLY A 266 23.04 -16.32 2.87
CA GLY A 266 23.62 -17.49 2.22
C GLY A 266 22.80 -18.78 2.36
N LYS A 267 21.47 -18.65 2.47
CA LYS A 267 20.53 -19.77 2.70
C LYS A 267 19.59 -19.94 1.52
N SER A 268 19.15 -21.16 1.31
CA SER A 268 18.13 -21.51 0.31
C SER A 268 17.14 -22.47 0.93
N PHE A 269 15.86 -22.31 0.58
CA PHE A 269 14.76 -23.06 1.16
C PHE A 269 13.77 -23.50 0.09
N THR A 270 13.19 -24.68 0.25
CA THR A 270 11.92 -25.03 -0.38
C THR A 270 10.78 -24.20 0.22
N SER A 271 9.62 -24.26 -0.39
CA SER A 271 8.39 -23.58 0.06
C SER A 271 8.06 -23.83 1.54
N HIS A 272 8.08 -25.11 1.94
CA HIS A 272 7.79 -25.51 3.32
C HIS A 272 8.89 -25.08 4.29
N GLU A 273 10.16 -25.28 3.92
CA GLU A 273 11.30 -24.86 4.76
C GLU A 273 11.34 -23.34 4.95
N PHE A 274 10.93 -22.58 3.94
CA PHE A 274 10.84 -21.13 4.09
C PHE A 274 9.70 -20.74 5.06
N THR A 275 8.56 -21.42 4.98
CA THR A 275 7.50 -21.26 6.00
C THR A 275 8.02 -21.59 7.40
N ASP A 276 8.82 -22.67 7.55
CA ASP A 276 9.41 -23.05 8.84
C ASP A 276 10.41 -22.00 9.35
N TYR A 277 11.20 -21.40 8.46
CA TYR A 277 12.07 -20.28 8.79
C TYR A 277 11.27 -19.09 9.30
N LEU A 278 10.18 -18.72 8.63
CA LEU A 278 9.30 -17.64 9.08
C LEU A 278 8.61 -17.96 10.42
N ALA A 279 8.18 -19.23 10.62
CA ALA A 279 7.60 -19.69 11.87
C ALA A 279 8.59 -19.57 13.04
N ASN A 280 9.87 -19.83 12.82
CA ASN A 280 10.91 -19.64 13.84
C ASN A 280 11.07 -18.17 14.22
N LEU A 281 11.02 -17.25 13.24
CA LEU A 281 11.04 -15.80 13.53
C LEU A 281 9.80 -15.36 14.33
N VAL A 282 8.61 -15.88 14.02
CA VAL A 282 7.36 -15.63 14.76
C VAL A 282 7.45 -16.13 16.21
N ASN A 283 8.11 -17.27 16.43
CA ASN A 283 8.31 -17.83 17.78
C ASN A 283 9.31 -17.00 18.62
N GLU A 284 10.28 -16.36 17.98
CA GLU A 284 11.33 -15.57 18.65
C GLU A 284 10.93 -14.11 18.88
N TYR A 285 10.14 -13.54 17.95
CA TYR A 285 9.75 -12.14 17.96
C TYR A 285 8.22 -11.99 17.91
N PRO A 286 7.63 -10.92 18.46
CA PRO A 286 6.18 -10.69 18.45
C PRO A 286 5.67 -10.25 17.07
N ILE A 287 5.95 -11.07 16.05
CA ILE A 287 5.50 -10.84 14.66
C ILE A 287 4.06 -11.34 14.55
N VAL A 288 3.14 -10.42 14.28
CA VAL A 288 1.69 -10.70 14.19
C VAL A 288 1.16 -10.59 12.77
N SER A 289 1.98 -10.17 11.81
CA SER A 289 1.59 -10.05 10.40
C SER A 289 2.78 -10.33 9.47
N ILE A 290 2.54 -11.16 8.46
CA ILE A 290 3.49 -11.48 7.38
C ILE A 290 2.80 -11.21 6.05
N GLU A 291 3.41 -10.36 5.22
CA GLU A 291 2.98 -10.07 3.86
C GLU A 291 3.86 -10.83 2.88
N ASP A 292 3.21 -11.42 1.85
CA ASP A 292 3.83 -12.17 0.76
C ASP A 292 4.96 -13.10 1.21
N GLY A 293 4.66 -13.94 2.21
CA GLY A 293 5.58 -14.94 2.75
C GLY A 293 5.90 -16.09 1.79
N GLN A 294 5.35 -16.10 0.58
CA GLN A 294 5.62 -17.02 -0.52
C GLN A 294 5.61 -16.27 -1.85
N ASN A 295 6.11 -16.89 -2.91
CA ASN A 295 6.04 -16.35 -4.27
C ASN A 295 4.57 -16.26 -4.75
N GLU A 296 4.22 -15.22 -5.49
CA GLU A 296 2.86 -14.95 -5.98
C GLU A 296 2.21 -16.10 -6.76
N SER A 297 3.00 -17.00 -7.31
CA SER A 297 2.55 -18.20 -8.04
C SER A 297 2.59 -19.48 -7.21
N ASP A 298 3.17 -19.46 -6.01
CA ASP A 298 3.30 -20.62 -5.12
C ASP A 298 2.09 -20.77 -4.20
N TRP A 299 0.94 -21.09 -4.78
CA TRP A 299 -0.33 -21.20 -4.07
C TRP A 299 -0.38 -22.38 -3.09
N ASP A 300 0.35 -23.45 -3.38
CA ASP A 300 0.49 -24.60 -2.45
C ASP A 300 1.34 -24.22 -1.24
N GLY A 301 2.40 -23.42 -1.45
CA GLY A 301 3.19 -22.84 -0.37
C GLY A 301 2.39 -21.89 0.51
N PHE A 302 1.60 -21.00 -0.08
CA PHE A 302 0.67 -20.15 0.68
C PHE A 302 -0.36 -20.96 1.46
N LYS A 303 -0.87 -22.06 0.88
CA LYS A 303 -1.80 -22.95 1.58
C LYS A 303 -1.15 -23.57 2.81
N TYR A 304 0.05 -24.14 2.67
CA TYR A 304 0.81 -24.70 3.78
C TYR A 304 1.11 -23.64 4.86
N GLN A 305 1.52 -22.43 4.45
CA GLN A 305 1.77 -21.32 5.36
C GLN A 305 0.50 -20.92 6.13
N THR A 306 -0.65 -20.89 5.44
CA THR A 306 -1.94 -20.56 6.06
C THR A 306 -2.34 -21.60 7.10
N GLU A 307 -2.20 -22.87 6.80
CA GLU A 307 -2.48 -23.96 7.74
C GLU A 307 -1.57 -23.92 8.96
N LYS A 308 -0.31 -23.55 8.79
CA LYS A 308 0.69 -23.52 9.87
C LYS A 308 0.62 -22.28 10.75
N LEU A 309 0.41 -21.11 10.19
CA LEU A 309 0.53 -19.81 10.88
C LEU A 309 -0.79 -19.03 10.98
N GLY A 310 -1.73 -19.30 10.09
CA GLY A 310 -2.91 -18.44 9.91
C GLY A 310 -3.87 -18.38 11.12
N SER A 311 -3.74 -19.28 12.10
CA SER A 311 -4.54 -19.24 13.34
C SER A 311 -4.12 -18.14 14.33
N HIS A 312 -2.89 -17.63 14.20
CA HIS A 312 -2.32 -16.64 15.14
C HIS A 312 -1.50 -15.54 14.48
N VAL A 313 -1.28 -15.62 13.16
CA VAL A 313 -0.57 -14.60 12.37
C VAL A 313 -1.48 -14.13 11.24
N GLN A 314 -1.55 -12.82 11.02
CA GLN A 314 -2.15 -12.24 9.84
C GLN A 314 -1.26 -12.53 8.63
N LEU A 315 -1.79 -13.20 7.62
CA LEU A 315 -1.11 -13.51 6.37
C LEU A 315 -1.70 -12.67 5.25
N VAL A 316 -0.94 -11.67 4.82
CA VAL A 316 -1.38 -10.66 3.86
C VAL A 316 -0.93 -11.03 2.47
N GLY A 317 -1.86 -11.09 1.51
CA GLY A 317 -1.54 -11.21 0.08
C GLY A 317 -1.48 -9.83 -0.58
N ASP A 318 -0.28 -9.43 -1.05
CA ASP A 318 -0.03 -8.27 -1.91
C ASP A 318 0.07 -8.70 -3.36
N ASP A 319 1.22 -9.15 -3.83
CA ASP A 319 1.40 -9.67 -5.19
C ASP A 319 0.53 -10.91 -5.46
N LEU A 320 0.20 -11.64 -4.40
CA LEU A 320 -0.72 -12.77 -4.44
C LEU A 320 -2.11 -12.39 -4.96
N PHE A 321 -2.66 -11.25 -4.55
CA PHE A 321 -4.04 -10.84 -4.87
C PHE A 321 -4.15 -9.60 -5.74
N VAL A 322 -3.14 -8.75 -5.77
CA VAL A 322 -3.04 -7.50 -6.55
C VAL A 322 -4.33 -6.64 -6.51
N THR A 323 -4.98 -6.58 -5.34
CA THR A 323 -6.27 -5.87 -5.14
C THR A 323 -7.38 -6.32 -6.11
N ASN A 324 -7.26 -7.53 -6.68
CA ASN A 324 -8.15 -8.06 -7.72
C ASN A 324 -9.19 -9.00 -7.12
N THR A 325 -10.47 -8.67 -7.26
CA THR A 325 -11.58 -9.45 -6.70
C THR A 325 -11.68 -10.88 -7.25
N LYS A 326 -11.32 -11.10 -8.52
CA LYS A 326 -11.35 -12.45 -9.13
C LYS A 326 -10.31 -13.36 -8.49
N ILE A 327 -9.09 -12.84 -8.31
CA ILE A 327 -7.98 -13.59 -7.70
C ILE A 327 -8.23 -13.78 -6.21
N LEU A 328 -8.72 -12.75 -5.51
CA LEU A 328 -9.09 -12.83 -4.10
C LEU A 328 -10.18 -13.89 -3.87
N ALA A 329 -11.23 -13.93 -4.71
CA ALA A 329 -12.29 -14.92 -4.61
C ALA A 329 -11.76 -16.37 -4.74
N GLU A 330 -10.77 -16.59 -5.61
CA GLU A 330 -10.11 -17.90 -5.73
C GLU A 330 -9.30 -18.23 -4.47
N GLY A 331 -8.55 -17.28 -3.93
CA GLY A 331 -7.80 -17.44 -2.69
C GLY A 331 -8.71 -17.77 -1.49
N ILE A 332 -9.80 -17.05 -1.34
CA ILE A 332 -10.82 -17.30 -0.31
C ILE A 332 -11.38 -18.73 -0.45
N LYS A 333 -11.77 -19.14 -1.67
CA LYS A 333 -12.28 -20.49 -1.93
C LYS A 333 -11.29 -21.58 -1.56
N LYS A 334 -10.00 -21.35 -1.76
CA LYS A 334 -8.92 -22.30 -1.46
C LYS A 334 -8.45 -22.22 -0.01
N GLY A 335 -8.92 -21.24 0.78
CA GLY A 335 -8.46 -21.00 2.16
C GLY A 335 -6.98 -20.61 2.22
N ILE A 336 -6.58 -19.67 1.38
CA ILE A 336 -5.21 -19.16 1.23
C ILE A 336 -5.13 -17.75 1.80
N ALA A 337 -4.15 -17.48 2.65
CA ALA A 337 -4.01 -16.24 3.42
C ALA A 337 -5.22 -15.95 4.32
N ASN A 338 -5.27 -14.82 4.99
CA ASN A 338 -6.39 -14.35 5.80
C ASN A 338 -6.53 -12.81 5.77
N SER A 339 -5.75 -12.17 4.91
CA SER A 339 -5.75 -10.71 4.74
C SER A 339 -5.36 -10.36 3.30
N ILE A 340 -5.78 -9.17 2.85
CA ILE A 340 -5.38 -8.59 1.56
C ILE A 340 -4.71 -7.24 1.75
N LEU A 341 -3.64 -6.98 1.02
CA LEU A 341 -3.11 -5.63 0.86
C LEU A 341 -3.91 -4.89 -0.22
N ILE A 342 -4.26 -3.65 0.06
CA ILE A 342 -5.07 -2.82 -0.82
C ILE A 342 -4.20 -1.69 -1.39
N LYS A 343 -3.90 -1.78 -2.66
CA LYS A 343 -3.19 -0.77 -3.45
C LYS A 343 -4.07 -0.38 -4.62
N PHE A 344 -4.76 0.73 -4.57
CA PHE A 344 -5.75 1.12 -5.58
C PHE A 344 -5.18 1.22 -7.01
N ASN A 345 -3.88 1.45 -7.17
CA ASN A 345 -3.25 1.50 -8.49
C ASN A 345 -3.00 0.11 -9.10
N GLN A 346 -2.99 -0.97 -8.30
CA GLN A 346 -2.90 -2.34 -8.81
C GLN A 346 -4.16 -2.75 -9.61
N ILE A 347 -5.29 -2.12 -9.31
CA ILE A 347 -6.58 -2.38 -9.98
C ILE A 347 -7.06 -1.20 -10.81
N GLY A 348 -6.79 0.04 -10.39
CA GLY A 348 -6.92 1.25 -11.21
C GLY A 348 -8.22 2.03 -11.10
N SER A 349 -9.12 1.73 -10.15
CA SER A 349 -10.28 2.58 -9.83
C SER A 349 -10.70 2.50 -8.37
N LEU A 350 -11.35 3.54 -7.86
CA LEU A 350 -11.88 3.55 -6.50
C LEU A 350 -12.97 2.49 -6.30
N THR A 351 -13.88 2.34 -7.27
CA THR A 351 -14.98 1.36 -7.19
C THR A 351 -14.46 -0.07 -7.07
N GLU A 352 -13.49 -0.47 -7.91
CA GLU A 352 -12.92 -1.81 -7.84
C GLU A 352 -12.16 -2.01 -6.51
N THR A 353 -11.47 -0.98 -6.03
CA THR A 353 -10.79 -1.00 -4.73
C THR A 353 -11.76 -1.24 -3.57
N LEU A 354 -12.88 -0.50 -3.53
CA LEU A 354 -13.93 -0.67 -2.52
C LEU A 354 -14.54 -2.08 -2.57
N ASN A 355 -14.74 -2.61 -3.77
CA ASN A 355 -15.24 -3.97 -3.97
C ASN A 355 -14.28 -5.03 -3.42
N ALA A 356 -12.96 -4.84 -3.60
CA ALA A 356 -11.96 -5.77 -3.06
C ALA A 356 -11.95 -5.76 -1.53
N ILE A 357 -11.98 -4.57 -0.90
CA ILE A 357 -12.08 -4.45 0.56
C ILE A 357 -13.36 -5.11 1.08
N LYS A 358 -14.50 -4.85 0.41
CA LYS A 358 -15.77 -5.43 0.80
C LYS A 358 -15.77 -6.95 0.71
N MET A 359 -15.26 -7.51 -0.37
CA MET A 359 -15.16 -8.97 -0.57
C MET A 359 -14.29 -9.61 0.52
N ALA A 360 -13.16 -8.99 0.89
CA ALA A 360 -12.30 -9.47 1.96
C ALA A 360 -13.07 -9.49 3.30
N HIS A 361 -13.70 -8.39 3.68
CA HIS A 361 -14.45 -8.30 4.94
C HIS A 361 -15.64 -9.27 4.98
N ASP A 362 -16.39 -9.41 3.89
CA ASP A 362 -17.52 -10.33 3.81
C ASP A 362 -17.08 -11.81 3.97
N ALA A 363 -15.83 -12.12 3.63
CA ALA A 363 -15.22 -13.43 3.80
C ALA A 363 -14.49 -13.64 5.16
N GLY A 364 -14.49 -12.63 6.03
CA GLY A 364 -13.76 -12.66 7.30
C GLY A 364 -12.26 -12.42 7.18
N TYR A 365 -11.76 -11.99 6.01
CA TYR A 365 -10.39 -11.52 5.81
C TYR A 365 -10.26 -10.09 6.33
N THR A 366 -9.07 -9.76 6.84
CA THR A 366 -8.71 -8.36 7.10
C THR A 366 -8.21 -7.68 5.82
N ALA A 367 -8.14 -6.36 5.85
CA ALA A 367 -7.57 -5.56 4.77
C ALA A 367 -6.58 -4.55 5.34
N VAL A 368 -5.48 -4.34 4.64
CA VAL A 368 -4.47 -3.33 4.96
C VAL A 368 -4.41 -2.35 3.80
N VAL A 369 -4.80 -1.10 4.00
CA VAL A 369 -4.65 -0.06 2.98
C VAL A 369 -3.19 0.37 2.90
N SER A 370 -2.62 0.39 1.70
CA SER A 370 -1.19 0.56 1.50
C SER A 370 -0.85 1.67 0.51
N HIS A 371 0.28 2.33 0.76
CA HIS A 371 1.00 3.17 -0.18
C HIS A 371 1.73 2.35 -1.25
N ARG A 372 2.51 3.04 -2.09
CA ARG A 372 3.52 2.43 -2.97
C ARG A 372 4.89 3.07 -2.67
N SER A 373 5.97 2.44 -3.20
CA SER A 373 7.33 2.97 -3.03
C SER A 373 7.52 4.34 -3.70
N GLY A 374 6.88 4.60 -4.83
CA GLY A 374 6.77 5.93 -5.45
C GLY A 374 5.46 6.61 -5.06
N GLU A 375 5.53 7.59 -4.19
CA GLU A 375 4.39 8.36 -3.67
C GLU A 375 4.48 9.84 -4.03
N THR A 376 3.38 10.53 -3.79
CA THR A 376 3.25 11.99 -3.89
C THR A 376 2.75 12.54 -2.56
N GLU A 377 2.45 13.82 -2.48
CA GLU A 377 1.74 14.42 -1.34
C GLU A 377 0.25 14.04 -1.25
N ASP A 378 -0.29 13.26 -2.20
CA ASP A 378 -1.67 12.78 -2.15
C ASP A 378 -1.93 11.93 -0.91
N THR A 379 -3.02 12.20 -0.21
CA THR A 379 -3.37 11.56 1.08
C THR A 379 -4.59 10.65 1.01
N THR A 380 -5.07 10.35 -0.18
CA THR A 380 -6.33 9.60 -0.39
C THR A 380 -6.36 8.26 0.35
N ILE A 381 -5.22 7.56 0.45
CA ILE A 381 -5.17 6.27 1.16
C ILE A 381 -5.50 6.39 2.65
N ALA A 382 -5.20 7.52 3.29
CA ALA A 382 -5.60 7.77 4.67
C ALA A 382 -7.13 7.88 4.80
N ASP A 383 -7.76 8.63 3.90
CA ASP A 383 -9.23 8.75 3.85
C ASP A 383 -9.90 7.43 3.46
N LEU A 384 -9.27 6.64 2.58
CA LEU A 384 -9.75 5.29 2.21
C LEU A 384 -9.76 4.36 3.42
N ALA A 385 -8.66 4.34 4.19
CA ALA A 385 -8.54 3.49 5.37
C ALA A 385 -9.59 3.84 6.44
N VAL A 386 -9.83 5.12 6.68
CA VAL A 386 -10.85 5.60 7.62
C VAL A 386 -12.26 5.34 7.08
N GLY A 387 -12.54 5.70 5.83
CA GLY A 387 -13.86 5.59 5.22
C GLY A 387 -14.39 4.16 5.14
N THR A 388 -13.51 3.19 4.92
CA THR A 388 -13.85 1.76 4.90
C THR A 388 -13.77 1.09 6.28
N SER A 389 -13.22 1.79 7.28
CA SER A 389 -12.91 1.22 8.60
C SER A 389 -12.10 -0.08 8.49
N CYS A 390 -11.15 -0.15 7.55
CA CYS A 390 -10.36 -1.36 7.29
C CYS A 390 -9.48 -1.78 8.49
N GLY A 391 -9.22 -0.86 9.41
CA GLY A 391 -8.52 -1.11 10.68
C GLY A 391 -7.00 -1.04 10.60
N GLN A 392 -6.38 -1.04 9.41
CA GLN A 392 -4.94 -1.02 9.25
C GLN A 392 -4.49 -0.17 8.06
N ILE A 393 -3.32 0.47 8.18
CA ILE A 393 -2.67 1.22 7.11
C ILE A 393 -1.16 0.99 7.09
N LYS A 394 -0.61 0.66 5.93
CA LYS A 394 0.83 0.57 5.66
C LYS A 394 1.23 1.75 4.76
N THR A 395 1.90 2.77 5.34
CA THR A 395 2.24 3.99 4.58
C THR A 395 3.64 4.52 4.90
N GLY A 396 4.58 3.60 5.09
CA GLY A 396 6.00 3.90 5.26
C GLY A 396 6.39 4.23 6.69
N SER A 397 7.55 4.85 6.82
CA SER A 397 8.20 5.16 8.10
C SER A 397 7.80 6.54 8.63
N MET A 398 8.46 6.94 9.73
CA MET A 398 8.34 8.28 10.36
C MET A 398 9.31 9.30 9.76
N SER A 399 9.64 9.15 8.48
CA SER A 399 10.43 10.09 7.70
C SER A 399 9.96 10.15 6.25
N ARG A 400 10.36 11.17 5.48
CA ARG A 400 9.92 11.54 4.12
C ARG A 400 8.49 12.11 4.11
N SER A 401 8.36 13.32 3.56
CA SER A 401 7.11 14.10 3.59
C SER A 401 5.94 13.40 2.90
N ASP A 402 6.21 12.61 1.86
CA ASP A 402 5.23 11.81 1.14
C ASP A 402 4.58 10.72 2.01
N ARG A 403 5.28 10.23 3.05
CA ARG A 403 4.75 9.28 4.05
C ARG A 403 4.02 10.04 5.17
N ILE A 404 4.69 11.06 5.72
CA ILE A 404 4.15 11.86 6.84
C ILE A 404 2.84 12.56 6.47
N ALA A 405 2.65 12.95 5.21
CA ALA A 405 1.41 13.54 4.74
C ALA A 405 0.18 12.66 5.04
N LYS A 406 0.28 11.33 4.84
CA LYS A 406 -0.80 10.37 5.13
C LYS A 406 -1.08 10.27 6.63
N TYR A 407 -0.03 10.21 7.45
CA TYR A 407 -0.17 10.21 8.91
C TYR A 407 -0.80 11.51 9.44
N ASN A 408 -0.39 12.66 8.90
CA ASN A 408 -0.99 13.95 9.26
C ASN A 408 -2.48 14.02 8.84
N GLN A 409 -2.85 13.42 7.70
CA GLN A 409 -4.24 13.32 7.27
C GLN A 409 -5.08 12.48 8.25
N LEU A 410 -4.54 11.40 8.81
CA LEU A 410 -5.22 10.62 9.85
C LEU A 410 -5.46 11.44 11.12
N ILE A 411 -4.51 12.31 11.51
CA ILE A 411 -4.70 13.23 12.65
C ILE A 411 -5.82 14.22 12.38
N LEU A 412 -5.92 14.74 11.14
CA LEU A 412 -7.03 15.62 10.75
C LEU A 412 -8.37 14.89 10.81
N SER A 413 -8.45 13.67 10.30
CA SER A 413 -9.67 12.85 10.34
C SER A 413 -10.14 12.60 11.79
N LEU A 414 -9.21 12.38 12.72
CA LEU A 414 -9.53 12.17 14.14
C LEU A 414 -10.28 13.36 14.78
N ILE A 415 -10.09 14.58 14.27
CA ILE A 415 -10.78 15.77 14.81
C ILE A 415 -12.29 15.71 14.54
N HIS A 416 -12.71 14.97 13.52
CA HIS A 416 -14.08 14.87 13.04
C HIS A 416 -14.77 13.55 13.40
N ILE A 417 -14.05 12.63 14.04
CA ILE A 417 -14.53 11.32 14.50
C ILE A 417 -14.60 11.31 16.02
#